data_c90ea8fdbfadb84e25aec82785c1599c
#
_entry.id   c90ea8fdbfadb84e25aec82785c1599c
#
_cell.length_a   1.000
_cell.length_b   1.000
_cell.length_c   1.000
_cell.angle_alpha   90.00
_cell.angle_beta   90.00
_cell.angle_gamma   90.00
#
_symmetry.space_group_name_H-M   'P 1'
#
loop_
_entity.id
_entity.type
_entity.pdbx_description
1 polymer ?
#
loop_
_entity_poly.entity_id
_entity_poly.type
_entity_poly.pdbx_seq_one_letter_code
_entity_poly.pdbx_strand_id
1 'polypeptide(L)'
;EIKFINHAGLIVYGNGVNLLIDPWTQGSSFNDGWDLLCASGDIDYKKLTHVWISHEHPDHFSVSDVKKVINEKPDVIFLFQSTKDNRVANFIQKLGGNIVSLSNNKPYQFNETDFIRVIQCGSIDSLSIIYIDGKTIVNMNDCVVGSELSKLKNAIENVKIDCLLTQFGYASFISNPEDATARKTASKKKLTQMVEQISFFQPEFVIPFASYVYFSHVENFYMNDMQTDIAEVARVVEAQNVIPIILYPNDIFTFERVDNTTAIARYEDDRKKIKPIHNAVSVDFTEIELSAERYLNRLVKFHTRFGIYFVLLLSKLYRTFGKVP
;
A
#
# COMPACT_ATOMS: atom_id res chain seq x y z
N GLU A 1 -21.12 4.23 -0.85
CA GLU A 1 -20.51 4.09 -2.19
C GLU A 1 -18.97 4.07 -2.10
N ILE A 2 -18.30 3.41 -3.06
CA ILE A 2 -16.83 3.42 -3.18
C ILE A 2 -16.47 3.89 -4.60
N LYS A 3 -15.73 4.99 -4.72
CA LYS A 3 -15.16 5.44 -6.00
C LYS A 3 -13.70 5.01 -6.08
N PHE A 4 -13.33 4.32 -7.15
CA PHE A 4 -11.96 3.91 -7.38
C PHE A 4 -11.15 5.03 -8.06
N ILE A 5 -9.98 5.32 -7.51
CA ILE A 5 -9.07 6.36 -8.03
C ILE A 5 -7.94 5.72 -8.81
N ASN A 6 -7.13 4.89 -8.17
CA ASN A 6 -6.09 4.06 -8.79
C ASN A 6 -5.34 3.27 -7.71
N HIS A 7 -4.71 2.18 -8.07
CA HIS A 7 -3.87 1.35 -7.20
C HIS A 7 -4.52 1.08 -5.83
N ALA A 8 -4.05 1.71 -4.75
CA ALA A 8 -4.64 1.66 -3.40
C ALA A 8 -5.58 2.85 -3.12
N GLY A 9 -5.65 3.81 -4.05
CA GLY A 9 -6.42 5.04 -3.92
C GLY A 9 -7.90 4.83 -4.19
N LEU A 10 -8.75 5.13 -3.21
CA LEU A 10 -10.21 5.13 -3.36
C LEU A 10 -10.88 6.14 -2.43
N ILE A 11 -12.14 6.48 -2.71
CA ILE A 11 -12.94 7.33 -1.84
C ILE A 11 -14.18 6.57 -1.40
N VAL A 12 -14.39 6.49 -0.07
CA VAL A 12 -15.62 5.95 0.52
C VAL A 12 -16.56 7.10 0.86
N TYR A 13 -17.80 7.03 0.35
CA TYR A 13 -18.84 8.02 0.57
C TYR A 13 -20.01 7.44 1.38
N GLY A 14 -20.55 8.22 2.31
CA GLY A 14 -21.78 7.92 3.02
C GLY A 14 -22.00 8.84 4.22
N ASN A 15 -23.25 9.17 4.54
CA ASN A 15 -23.66 9.96 5.73
C ASN A 15 -22.85 11.25 5.95
N GLY A 16 -22.49 11.97 4.86
CA GLY A 16 -21.67 13.17 4.91
C GLY A 16 -20.19 12.96 5.10
N VAL A 17 -19.71 11.70 5.16
CA VAL A 17 -18.30 11.33 5.17
C VAL A 17 -17.82 11.13 3.72
N ASN A 18 -16.71 11.74 3.37
CA ASN A 18 -15.97 11.55 2.12
C ASN A 18 -14.53 11.23 2.49
N LEU A 19 -14.24 9.95 2.65
CA LEU A 19 -12.95 9.42 3.12
C LEU A 19 -12.10 9.03 1.91
N LEU A 20 -11.05 9.81 1.63
CA LEU A 20 -10.01 9.43 0.67
C LEU A 20 -9.00 8.49 1.35
N ILE A 21 -8.61 7.44 0.66
CA ILE A 21 -7.66 6.44 1.14
C ILE A 21 -6.45 6.41 0.21
N ASP A 22 -5.25 6.40 0.77
CA ASP A 22 -3.95 6.16 0.12
C ASP A 22 -3.81 6.80 -1.28
N PRO A 23 -3.93 8.13 -1.41
CA PRO A 23 -3.88 8.78 -2.71
C PRO A 23 -2.46 8.73 -3.30
N TRP A 24 -2.32 8.06 -4.44
CA TRP A 24 -1.20 8.18 -5.35
C TRP A 24 -1.75 8.32 -6.76
N THR A 25 -1.75 9.54 -7.30
CA THR A 25 -2.44 9.88 -8.56
C THR A 25 -1.51 10.17 -9.73
N GLN A 26 -0.22 10.38 -9.46
CA GLN A 26 0.76 10.74 -10.48
C GLN A 26 2.19 10.48 -10.03
N GLY A 27 3.08 10.39 -11.00
CA GLY A 27 4.50 10.15 -10.79
C GLY A 27 4.81 8.70 -10.48
N SER A 28 6.09 8.40 -10.47
CA SER A 28 6.62 7.08 -10.15
C SER A 28 6.80 6.90 -8.63
N SER A 29 6.95 5.66 -8.22
CA SER A 29 7.22 5.26 -6.85
C SER A 29 8.50 4.41 -6.78
N PHE A 30 9.11 4.30 -5.59
CA PHE A 30 10.31 3.47 -5.35
C PHE A 30 11.48 3.78 -6.32
N ASN A 31 11.89 5.06 -6.40
CA ASN A 31 12.96 5.53 -7.29
C ASN A 31 12.74 5.10 -8.74
N ASP A 32 11.60 5.47 -9.29
CA ASP A 32 11.19 5.13 -10.66
C ASP A 32 11.03 3.62 -10.93
N GLY A 33 11.02 2.81 -9.86
CA GLY A 33 10.84 1.36 -9.97
C GLY A 33 9.42 0.95 -10.35
N TRP A 34 8.42 1.79 -10.02
CA TRP A 34 7.02 1.54 -10.32
C TRP A 34 6.34 2.75 -10.91
N ASP A 35 5.39 2.48 -11.81
CA ASP A 35 4.41 3.45 -12.28
C ASP A 35 3.00 2.87 -12.24
N LEU A 36 2.02 3.76 -12.27
CA LEU A 36 0.62 3.40 -12.34
C LEU A 36 0.31 2.75 -13.70
N LEU A 37 -0.45 1.66 -13.69
CA LEU A 37 -0.82 0.92 -14.90
C LEU A 37 -1.67 1.76 -15.87
N CYS A 38 -2.47 2.69 -15.34
CA CYS A 38 -3.34 3.57 -16.09
C CYS A 38 -3.47 4.94 -15.40
N ALA A 39 -4.07 5.91 -16.08
CA ALA A 39 -4.34 7.23 -15.53
C ALA A 39 -5.33 7.15 -14.34
N SER A 40 -5.09 7.96 -13.33
CA SER A 40 -5.93 8.01 -12.13
C SER A 40 -7.29 8.65 -12.40
N GLY A 41 -8.26 8.27 -11.58
CA GLY A 41 -9.57 8.90 -11.55
C GLY A 41 -9.55 10.29 -10.91
N ASP A 42 -10.62 11.05 -11.13
CA ASP A 42 -10.76 12.40 -10.65
C ASP A 42 -11.12 12.45 -9.15
N ILE A 43 -10.50 13.38 -8.42
CA ILE A 43 -10.79 13.65 -7.02
C ILE A 43 -11.38 15.06 -6.90
N ASP A 44 -12.59 15.17 -6.37
CA ASP A 44 -13.13 16.47 -5.92
C ASP A 44 -12.60 16.75 -4.50
N TYR A 45 -11.40 17.33 -4.44
CA TYR A 45 -10.71 17.61 -3.17
C TYR A 45 -11.54 18.46 -2.21
N LYS A 46 -12.38 19.39 -2.74
CA LYS A 46 -13.18 20.31 -1.91
C LYS A 46 -14.26 19.60 -1.10
N LYS A 47 -14.69 18.42 -1.55
CA LYS A 47 -15.67 17.60 -0.84
C LYS A 47 -15.08 16.66 0.20
N LEU A 48 -13.77 16.46 0.22
CA LEU A 48 -13.14 15.57 1.17
C LEU A 48 -13.36 16.02 2.61
N THR A 49 -13.66 15.08 3.49
CA THR A 49 -13.76 15.31 4.93
C THR A 49 -12.54 14.74 5.64
N HIS A 50 -12.09 13.57 5.21
CA HIS A 50 -10.98 12.83 5.82
C HIS A 50 -10.07 12.23 4.76
N VAL A 51 -8.81 12.02 5.13
CA VAL A 51 -7.83 11.22 4.37
C VAL A 51 -7.23 10.21 5.31
N TRP A 52 -7.38 8.92 5.03
CA TRP A 52 -6.68 7.89 5.76
C TRP A 52 -5.48 7.40 4.95
N ILE A 53 -4.32 7.40 5.61
CA ILE A 53 -3.07 6.82 5.07
C ILE A 53 -2.80 5.53 5.85
N SER A 54 -2.70 4.41 5.16
CA SER A 54 -2.51 3.09 5.77
C SER A 54 -1.12 2.93 6.35
N HIS A 55 -0.09 3.30 5.58
CA HIS A 55 1.31 3.22 5.96
C HIS A 55 2.18 4.16 5.11
N GLU A 56 3.48 4.19 5.36
CA GLU A 56 4.41 5.20 4.85
C GLU A 56 5.10 4.84 3.52
N HIS A 57 4.78 3.71 2.87
CA HIS A 57 5.34 3.41 1.56
C HIS A 57 4.88 4.43 0.51
N PRO A 58 5.74 4.78 -0.46
CA PRO A 58 5.48 5.91 -1.36
C PRO A 58 4.32 5.70 -2.34
N ASP A 59 3.86 4.49 -2.54
CA ASP A 59 2.67 4.11 -3.32
C ASP A 59 1.35 4.22 -2.53
N HIS A 60 1.44 4.41 -1.20
CA HIS A 60 0.31 4.69 -0.29
C HIS A 60 0.42 6.10 0.31
N PHE A 61 1.63 6.60 0.50
CA PHE A 61 1.92 7.92 1.03
C PHE A 61 2.65 8.78 -0.01
N SER A 62 1.93 9.21 -1.05
CA SER A 62 2.44 10.14 -2.06
C SER A 62 2.54 11.55 -1.47
N VAL A 63 3.77 12.04 -1.31
CA VAL A 63 4.04 13.39 -0.77
C VAL A 63 3.43 14.48 -1.65
N SER A 64 3.42 14.30 -2.97
CA SER A 64 2.80 15.23 -3.92
C SER A 64 1.30 15.32 -3.73
N ASP A 65 0.63 14.16 -3.59
CA ASP A 65 -0.81 14.12 -3.38
C ASP A 65 -1.21 14.64 -1.99
N VAL A 66 -0.46 14.32 -0.94
CA VAL A 66 -0.67 14.90 0.40
C VAL A 66 -0.60 16.43 0.36
N LYS A 67 0.42 17.01 -0.30
CA LYS A 67 0.53 18.46 -0.47
C LYS A 67 -0.66 19.03 -1.25
N LYS A 68 -1.08 18.34 -2.31
CA LYS A 68 -2.22 18.76 -3.12
C LYS A 68 -3.51 18.77 -2.30
N VAL A 69 -3.75 17.71 -1.53
CA VAL A 69 -4.90 17.65 -0.61
C VAL A 69 -4.90 18.81 0.37
N ILE A 70 -3.77 19.09 1.06
CA ILE A 70 -3.66 20.20 2.02
C ILE A 70 -3.94 21.54 1.34
N ASN A 71 -3.43 21.76 0.14
CA ASN A 71 -3.61 23.01 -0.60
C ASN A 71 -5.06 23.21 -1.06
N GLU A 72 -5.72 22.16 -1.55
CA GLU A 72 -7.09 22.22 -2.07
C GLU A 72 -8.15 22.19 -0.97
N LYS A 73 -7.85 21.55 0.18
CA LYS A 73 -8.76 21.37 1.31
C LYS A 73 -8.00 21.46 2.64
N PRO A 74 -7.62 22.70 3.09
CA PRO A 74 -6.79 22.89 4.28
C PRO A 74 -7.41 22.40 5.60
N ASP A 75 -8.75 22.29 5.67
CA ASP A 75 -9.50 21.82 6.83
C ASP A 75 -9.74 20.31 6.85
N VAL A 76 -9.28 19.56 5.83
CA VAL A 76 -9.38 18.10 5.82
C VAL A 76 -8.61 17.47 6.98
N ILE A 77 -9.16 16.39 7.53
CA ILE A 77 -8.52 15.67 8.64
C ILE A 77 -7.78 14.45 8.08
N PHE A 78 -6.46 14.42 8.27
CA PHE A 78 -5.66 13.23 8.01
C PHE A 78 -5.78 12.27 9.18
N LEU A 79 -5.86 10.98 8.87
CA LEU A 79 -5.89 9.87 9.82
C LEU A 79 -4.69 8.97 9.56
N PHE A 80 -3.93 8.67 10.58
CA PHE A 80 -2.78 7.76 10.48
C PHE A 80 -2.64 6.95 11.76
N GLN A 81 -2.14 5.72 11.65
CA GLN A 81 -1.85 4.91 12.83
C GLN A 81 -0.85 5.60 13.77
N SER A 82 -1.02 5.43 15.07
CA SER A 82 -0.07 5.94 16.05
C SER A 82 1.23 5.14 15.99
N THR A 83 2.35 5.80 15.71
CA THR A 83 3.69 5.21 15.66
C THR A 83 4.59 5.80 16.73
N LYS A 84 5.62 5.06 17.16
CA LYS A 84 6.53 5.52 18.23
C LYS A 84 7.31 6.78 17.85
N ASP A 85 7.66 6.93 16.58
CA ASP A 85 8.48 8.04 16.08
C ASP A 85 7.65 9.22 15.55
N ASN A 86 6.34 9.02 15.33
CA ASN A 86 5.42 10.02 14.80
C ASN A 86 5.88 10.68 13.47
N ARG A 87 6.72 10.03 12.68
CA ARG A 87 7.34 10.64 11.47
C ARG A 87 6.31 11.18 10.50
N VAL A 88 5.31 10.38 10.15
CA VAL A 88 4.26 10.75 9.19
C VAL A 88 3.40 11.87 9.77
N ALA A 89 2.99 11.76 11.04
CA ALA A 89 2.18 12.79 11.69
C ALA A 89 2.92 14.14 11.75
N ASN A 90 4.17 14.14 12.18
CA ASN A 90 5.01 15.34 12.22
C ASN A 90 5.24 15.93 10.82
N PHE A 91 5.36 15.10 9.81
CA PHE A 91 5.53 15.55 8.43
C PHE A 91 4.27 16.25 7.91
N ILE A 92 3.09 15.67 8.10
CA ILE A 92 1.81 16.27 7.68
C ILE A 92 1.56 17.58 8.44
N GLN A 93 1.80 17.62 9.76
CA GLN A 93 1.70 18.85 10.56
C GLN A 93 2.65 19.95 10.06
N LYS A 94 3.88 19.58 9.72
CA LYS A 94 4.86 20.54 9.17
C LYS A 94 4.43 21.13 7.82
N LEU A 95 3.64 20.41 7.06
CA LEU A 95 3.02 20.88 5.81
C LEU A 95 1.76 21.74 6.06
N GLY A 96 1.32 21.90 7.33
CA GLY A 96 0.11 22.63 7.69
C GLY A 96 -1.17 21.79 7.67
N GLY A 97 -1.08 20.45 7.54
CA GLY A 97 -2.23 19.55 7.56
C GLY A 97 -2.70 19.23 8.98
N ASN A 98 -4.02 19.01 9.13
CA ASN A 98 -4.62 18.54 10.38
C ASN A 98 -4.54 17.02 10.42
N ILE A 99 -3.95 16.43 11.45
CA ILE A 99 -3.79 14.99 11.57
C ILE A 99 -4.20 14.46 12.94
N VAL A 100 -4.88 13.32 12.94
CA VAL A 100 -5.23 12.54 14.12
C VAL A 100 -4.47 11.22 14.09
N SER A 101 -3.69 10.95 15.14
CA SER A 101 -3.01 9.67 15.33
C SER A 101 -3.98 8.66 15.96
N LEU A 102 -4.28 7.59 15.22
CA LEU A 102 -5.25 6.58 15.61
C LEU A 102 -4.63 5.54 16.52
N SER A 103 -5.23 5.32 17.69
CA SER A 103 -4.83 4.23 18.58
C SER A 103 -5.19 2.88 17.97
N ASN A 104 -4.26 1.91 18.07
CA ASN A 104 -4.46 0.57 17.54
C ASN A 104 -5.76 -0.07 18.05
N ASN A 105 -6.56 -0.58 17.12
CA ASN A 105 -7.85 -1.27 17.36
C ASN A 105 -8.90 -0.44 18.11
N LYS A 106 -8.79 0.90 18.11
CA LYS A 106 -9.82 1.79 18.66
C LYS A 106 -10.56 2.51 17.54
N PRO A 107 -11.90 2.61 17.59
CA PRO A 107 -12.64 3.34 16.58
C PRO A 107 -12.37 4.84 16.69
N TYR A 108 -12.19 5.48 15.54
CA TYR A 108 -12.30 6.91 15.35
C TYR A 108 -13.69 7.18 14.76
N GLN A 109 -14.49 7.98 15.42
CA GLN A 109 -15.86 8.29 15.01
C GLN A 109 -15.85 9.44 13.99
N PHE A 110 -16.45 9.22 12.84
CA PHE A 110 -16.72 10.29 11.88
C PHE A 110 -17.98 11.08 12.28
N ASN A 111 -18.98 10.38 12.82
CA ASN A 111 -20.24 10.88 13.33
C ASN A 111 -20.79 9.90 14.41
N GLU A 112 -22.08 9.99 14.75
CA GLU A 112 -22.70 9.15 15.79
C GLU A 112 -22.67 7.65 15.48
N THR A 113 -22.69 7.27 14.18
CA THR A 113 -22.78 5.86 13.75
C THR A 113 -21.55 5.37 13.02
N ASP A 114 -20.93 6.23 12.22
CA ASP A 114 -19.90 5.84 11.26
C ASP A 114 -18.50 5.99 11.87
N PHE A 115 -17.64 5.03 11.60
CA PHE A 115 -16.29 5.01 12.17
C PHE A 115 -15.28 4.33 11.24
N ILE A 116 -14.00 4.59 11.53
CA ILE A 116 -12.87 3.78 11.08
C ILE A 116 -12.13 3.22 12.27
N ARG A 117 -11.76 1.95 12.20
CA ARG A 117 -10.90 1.27 13.16
C ARG A 117 -9.66 0.77 12.44
N VAL A 118 -8.50 1.22 12.87
CA VAL A 118 -7.21 0.84 12.28
C VAL A 118 -6.54 -0.20 13.17
N ILE A 119 -6.02 -1.26 12.54
CA ILE A 119 -5.33 -2.36 13.22
C ILE A 119 -3.93 -2.46 12.63
N GLN A 120 -2.93 -2.28 13.48
CA GLN A 120 -1.52 -2.34 13.10
C GLN A 120 -1.10 -3.77 12.76
N CYS A 121 -0.42 -3.93 11.63
CA CYS A 121 0.09 -5.17 11.11
C CYS A 121 1.61 -5.05 10.90
N GLY A 122 2.38 -5.98 11.47
CA GLY A 122 3.84 -5.90 11.35
C GLY A 122 4.43 -4.64 11.98
N SER A 123 5.41 -4.03 11.31
CA SER A 123 6.17 -2.88 11.82
C SER A 123 5.63 -1.52 11.36
N ILE A 124 5.10 -1.45 10.15
CA ILE A 124 4.69 -0.20 9.51
C ILE A 124 3.28 -0.26 8.93
N ASP A 125 2.78 -1.44 8.55
CA ASP A 125 1.52 -1.60 7.86
C ASP A 125 0.32 -1.47 8.80
N SER A 126 -0.83 -1.13 8.23
CA SER A 126 -2.11 -1.22 8.91
C SER A 126 -3.24 -1.59 7.96
N LEU A 127 -4.19 -2.32 8.48
CA LEU A 127 -5.48 -2.53 7.83
C LEU A 127 -6.55 -1.67 8.51
N SER A 128 -7.69 -1.50 7.85
CA SER A 128 -8.83 -0.82 8.47
C SER A 128 -10.12 -1.59 8.34
N ILE A 129 -10.98 -1.41 9.35
CA ILE A 129 -12.40 -1.75 9.32
C ILE A 129 -13.14 -0.41 9.28
N ILE A 130 -13.84 -0.16 8.18
CA ILE A 130 -14.57 1.08 7.93
C ILE A 130 -16.05 0.74 7.98
N TYR A 131 -16.80 1.41 8.84
CA TYR A 131 -18.25 1.34 8.88
C TYR A 131 -18.81 2.70 8.46
N ILE A 132 -19.49 2.73 7.34
CA ILE A 132 -20.11 3.94 6.79
C ILE A 132 -21.44 3.57 6.14
N ASP A 133 -22.49 4.29 6.49
CA ASP A 133 -23.82 4.18 5.89
C ASP A 133 -24.36 2.73 5.91
N GLY A 134 -24.21 2.05 7.04
CA GLY A 134 -24.67 0.67 7.23
C GLY A 134 -23.84 -0.40 6.51
N LYS A 135 -22.68 -0.03 5.94
CA LYS A 135 -21.78 -0.95 5.22
C LYS A 135 -20.46 -1.11 5.94
N THR A 136 -20.02 -2.36 6.09
CA THR A 136 -18.72 -2.70 6.65
C THR A 136 -17.73 -3.06 5.54
N ILE A 137 -16.65 -2.29 5.45
CA ILE A 137 -15.57 -2.46 4.49
C ILE A 137 -14.31 -2.84 5.26
N VAL A 138 -13.65 -3.93 4.89
CA VAL A 138 -12.33 -4.28 5.37
C VAL A 138 -11.31 -3.96 4.29
N ASN A 139 -10.37 -3.08 4.60
CA ASN A 139 -9.27 -2.75 3.70
C ASN A 139 -7.98 -3.37 4.24
N MET A 140 -7.49 -4.42 3.56
CA MET A 140 -6.30 -5.15 3.95
C MET A 140 -5.01 -4.42 3.59
N ASN A 141 -5.02 -3.55 2.60
CA ASN A 141 -3.81 -2.96 2.06
C ASN A 141 -2.72 -4.01 1.81
N ASP A 142 -1.50 -3.76 2.29
CA ASP A 142 -0.35 -4.66 2.18
C ASP A 142 -0.32 -5.74 3.27
N CYS A 143 -1.29 -5.73 4.19
CA CYS A 143 -1.33 -6.66 5.31
C CYS A 143 -1.61 -8.09 4.86
N VAL A 144 -0.88 -9.03 5.46
CA VAL A 144 -1.08 -10.46 5.26
C VAL A 144 -1.82 -11.03 6.45
N VAL A 145 -2.79 -11.88 6.19
CA VAL A 145 -3.46 -12.67 7.23
C VAL A 145 -2.49 -13.75 7.70
N GLY A 146 -1.83 -13.50 8.80
CA GLY A 146 -0.86 -14.44 9.38
C GLY A 146 -1.06 -14.53 10.89
N SER A 147 0.00 -14.34 11.67
CA SER A 147 -0.03 -14.32 13.13
C SER A 147 -0.98 -13.29 13.76
N GLU A 148 -1.41 -12.29 12.98
CA GLU A 148 -2.35 -11.25 13.42
C GLU A 148 -3.84 -11.68 13.41
N LEU A 149 -4.14 -12.85 12.82
CA LEU A 149 -5.52 -13.40 12.73
C LEU A 149 -6.27 -13.44 14.08
N SER A 150 -5.56 -13.80 15.14
CA SER A 150 -6.19 -13.86 16.48
C SER A 150 -6.63 -12.48 16.98
N LYS A 151 -5.87 -11.42 16.66
CA LYS A 151 -6.22 -10.04 17.00
C LYS A 151 -7.39 -9.54 16.16
N LEU A 152 -7.42 -9.93 14.88
CA LEU A 152 -8.49 -9.60 13.95
C LEU A 152 -9.81 -10.27 14.31
N LYS A 153 -9.77 -11.54 14.72
CA LYS A 153 -10.96 -12.32 15.05
C LYS A 153 -11.84 -11.61 16.08
N ASN A 154 -11.25 -11.07 17.13
CA ASN A 154 -11.97 -10.33 18.16
C ASN A 154 -12.53 -8.98 17.64
N ALA A 155 -11.88 -8.39 16.67
CA ALA A 155 -12.30 -7.09 16.10
C ALA A 155 -13.50 -7.21 15.15
N ILE A 156 -13.70 -8.39 14.56
CA ILE A 156 -14.76 -8.67 13.57
C ILE A 156 -15.78 -9.72 14.05
N GLU A 157 -15.66 -10.17 15.29
CA GLU A 157 -16.60 -11.17 15.85
C GLU A 157 -18.04 -10.66 15.73
N ASN A 158 -18.90 -11.45 15.06
CA ASN A 158 -20.29 -11.12 14.75
C ASN A 158 -20.50 -9.88 13.84
N VAL A 159 -19.46 -9.39 13.15
CA VAL A 159 -19.60 -8.31 12.18
C VAL A 159 -19.78 -8.90 10.78
N LYS A 160 -20.89 -8.56 10.10
CA LYS A 160 -21.06 -8.87 8.68
C LYS A 160 -20.09 -7.99 7.88
N ILE A 161 -19.24 -8.59 7.06
CA ILE A 161 -18.37 -7.87 6.13
C ILE A 161 -19.06 -7.75 4.77
N ASP A 162 -19.39 -6.53 4.36
CA ASP A 162 -20.01 -6.31 3.04
C ASP A 162 -18.96 -6.34 1.94
N CYS A 163 -17.78 -5.73 2.15
CA CYS A 163 -16.74 -5.65 1.13
C CYS A 163 -15.35 -5.85 1.71
N LEU A 164 -14.52 -6.65 1.01
CA LEU A 164 -13.10 -6.83 1.28
C LEU A 164 -12.26 -6.23 0.15
N LEU A 165 -11.33 -5.35 0.49
CA LEU A 165 -10.31 -4.80 -0.38
C LEU A 165 -9.00 -5.54 -0.13
N THR A 166 -8.41 -6.15 -1.17
CA THR A 166 -7.24 -7.02 -1.04
C THR A 166 -6.33 -6.99 -2.25
N GLN A 167 -5.02 -7.15 -2.02
CA GLN A 167 -4.00 -7.24 -3.07
C GLN A 167 -4.06 -8.59 -3.81
N PHE A 168 -3.59 -8.56 -5.09
CA PHE A 168 -3.47 -9.76 -5.91
C PHE A 168 -2.14 -9.91 -6.65
N GLY A 169 -1.32 -8.86 -6.71
CA GLY A 169 -0.03 -8.83 -7.37
C GLY A 169 1.16 -8.81 -6.41
N TYR A 170 2.30 -9.33 -6.82
CA TYR A 170 3.54 -9.10 -6.09
C TYR A 170 4.12 -7.72 -6.41
N ALA A 171 4.77 -7.14 -5.41
CA ALA A 171 5.15 -5.74 -5.40
C ALA A 171 6.56 -5.51 -4.86
N SER A 172 7.46 -6.48 -4.97
CA SER A 172 8.85 -6.38 -4.53
C SER A 172 9.77 -7.12 -5.48
N PHE A 173 11.08 -6.94 -5.33
CA PHE A 173 12.02 -7.79 -6.03
C PHE A 173 11.81 -9.25 -5.63
N ILE A 174 11.61 -10.12 -6.61
CA ILE A 174 11.39 -11.56 -6.41
C ILE A 174 12.61 -12.36 -6.84
N SER A 175 13.13 -12.11 -8.05
CA SER A 175 14.23 -12.88 -8.62
C SER A 175 14.86 -12.15 -9.79
N ASN A 176 16.00 -12.65 -10.25
CA ASN A 176 16.66 -12.18 -11.47
C ASN A 176 15.89 -12.56 -12.76
N PRO A 177 16.22 -11.95 -13.92
CA PRO A 177 15.50 -12.16 -15.17
C PRO A 177 15.34 -13.63 -15.57
N GLU A 178 16.37 -14.46 -15.34
CA GLU A 178 16.42 -15.88 -15.70
C GLU A 178 15.50 -16.78 -14.86
N ASP A 179 15.07 -16.31 -13.67
CA ASP A 179 14.22 -17.12 -12.76
C ASP A 179 12.75 -16.70 -12.80
N ALA A 180 12.08 -16.89 -13.93
CA ALA A 180 10.64 -16.71 -14.09
C ALA A 180 9.80 -17.65 -13.19
N THR A 181 10.37 -18.80 -12.79
CA THR A 181 9.70 -19.76 -11.92
C THR A 181 9.45 -19.20 -10.53
N ALA A 182 10.44 -18.50 -9.96
CA ALA A 182 10.28 -17.82 -8.68
C ALA A 182 9.18 -16.74 -8.76
N ARG A 183 9.14 -15.93 -9.84
CA ARG A 183 8.11 -14.90 -10.06
C ARG A 183 6.71 -15.51 -10.19
N LYS A 184 6.58 -16.60 -10.94
CA LYS A 184 5.31 -17.35 -11.03
C LYS A 184 4.86 -17.91 -9.68
N THR A 185 5.79 -18.37 -8.87
CA THR A 185 5.50 -18.84 -7.51
C THR A 185 5.03 -17.70 -6.62
N ALA A 186 5.66 -16.53 -6.70
CA ALA A 186 5.27 -15.34 -5.95
C ALA A 186 3.85 -14.86 -6.35
N SER A 187 3.53 -14.85 -7.65
CA SER A 187 2.19 -14.53 -8.15
C SER A 187 1.14 -15.47 -7.56
N LYS A 188 1.35 -16.78 -7.63
CA LYS A 188 0.44 -17.78 -7.03
C LYS A 188 0.30 -17.60 -5.52
N LYS A 189 1.39 -17.28 -4.80
CA LYS A 189 1.35 -17.02 -3.36
C LYS A 189 0.44 -15.84 -3.02
N LYS A 190 0.45 -14.77 -3.82
CA LYS A 190 -0.45 -13.62 -3.63
C LYS A 190 -1.92 -14.01 -3.82
N LEU A 191 -2.25 -14.81 -4.82
CA LEU A 191 -3.61 -15.33 -4.98
C LEU A 191 -4.02 -16.23 -3.81
N THR A 192 -3.12 -17.07 -3.30
CA THR A 192 -3.39 -17.89 -2.11
C THR A 192 -3.69 -17.01 -0.89
N GLN A 193 -2.91 -15.95 -0.67
CA GLN A 193 -3.15 -14.99 0.42
C GLN A 193 -4.52 -14.31 0.29
N MET A 194 -4.91 -13.92 -0.92
CA MET A 194 -6.24 -13.36 -1.18
C MET A 194 -7.35 -14.37 -0.84
N VAL A 195 -7.21 -15.64 -1.23
CA VAL A 195 -8.16 -16.71 -0.89
C VAL A 195 -8.24 -16.94 0.64
N GLU A 196 -7.10 -16.93 1.33
CA GLU A 196 -7.06 -17.03 2.80
C GLU A 196 -7.82 -15.86 3.47
N GLN A 197 -7.65 -14.64 2.95
CA GLN A 197 -8.38 -13.46 3.44
C GLN A 197 -9.88 -13.58 3.18
N ILE A 198 -10.29 -14.00 1.98
CA ILE A 198 -11.69 -14.24 1.64
C ILE A 198 -12.31 -15.29 2.58
N SER A 199 -11.62 -16.40 2.79
CA SER A 199 -12.07 -17.48 3.68
C SER A 199 -12.20 -17.01 5.14
N PHE A 200 -11.32 -16.10 5.59
CA PHE A 200 -11.34 -15.59 6.94
C PHE A 200 -12.46 -14.56 7.16
N PHE A 201 -12.59 -13.58 6.27
CA PHE A 201 -13.55 -12.49 6.41
C PHE A 201 -14.94 -12.83 5.91
N GLN A 202 -15.08 -13.81 5.03
CA GLN A 202 -16.36 -14.22 4.42
C GLN A 202 -17.17 -13.04 3.90
N PRO A 203 -16.58 -12.14 3.06
CA PRO A 203 -17.25 -10.94 2.58
C PRO A 203 -18.33 -11.31 1.55
N GLU A 204 -19.29 -10.40 1.33
CA GLU A 204 -20.23 -10.50 0.21
C GLU A 204 -19.55 -10.12 -1.13
N PHE A 205 -18.73 -9.06 -1.10
CA PHE A 205 -18.01 -8.54 -2.26
C PHE A 205 -16.50 -8.50 -2.01
N VAL A 206 -15.71 -8.72 -3.06
CA VAL A 206 -14.26 -8.52 -3.05
C VAL A 206 -13.87 -7.54 -4.14
N ILE A 207 -13.17 -6.49 -3.77
CA ILE A 207 -12.52 -5.56 -4.70
C ILE A 207 -11.01 -5.87 -4.68
N PRO A 208 -10.46 -6.51 -5.72
CA PRO A 208 -9.02 -6.60 -5.90
C PRO A 208 -8.45 -5.21 -6.17
N PHE A 209 -7.45 -4.78 -5.38
CA PHE A 209 -6.87 -3.44 -5.49
C PHE A 209 -5.39 -3.44 -5.08
N ALA A 210 -4.76 -2.26 -4.97
CA ALA A 210 -3.36 -2.09 -4.53
C ALA A 210 -2.36 -2.98 -5.29
N SER A 211 -2.64 -3.22 -6.60
CA SER A 211 -1.82 -4.03 -7.50
C SER A 211 -1.86 -3.53 -8.95
N TYR A 212 -2.46 -2.35 -9.20
CA TYR A 212 -2.59 -1.76 -10.54
C TYR A 212 -1.39 -0.89 -10.90
N VAL A 213 -0.21 -1.49 -10.80
CA VAL A 213 1.08 -0.90 -11.11
C VAL A 213 1.87 -1.82 -12.02
N TYR A 214 2.96 -1.30 -12.59
CA TYR A 214 3.93 -2.10 -13.30
C TYR A 214 5.36 -1.67 -12.94
N PHE A 215 6.31 -2.56 -13.08
CA PHE A 215 7.72 -2.29 -12.95
C PHE A 215 8.17 -1.47 -14.16
N SER A 216 8.51 -0.21 -13.96
CA SER A 216 8.67 0.80 -15.01
C SER A 216 10.11 1.14 -15.34
N HIS A 217 11.08 0.73 -14.51
CA HIS A 217 12.48 0.95 -14.77
C HIS A 217 13.06 -0.14 -15.67
N VAL A 218 13.96 0.22 -16.59
CA VAL A 218 14.57 -0.72 -17.55
C VAL A 218 15.19 -1.95 -16.87
N GLU A 219 15.72 -1.79 -15.65
CA GLU A 219 16.38 -2.86 -14.91
C GLU A 219 15.41 -3.84 -14.22
N ASN A 220 14.16 -3.45 -14.00
CA ASN A 220 13.17 -4.29 -13.33
C ASN A 220 11.95 -4.62 -14.21
N PHE A 221 11.88 -4.10 -15.44
CA PHE A 221 10.73 -4.26 -16.33
C PHE A 221 10.38 -5.72 -16.62
N TYR A 222 11.37 -6.62 -16.63
CA TYR A 222 11.16 -8.06 -16.80
C TYR A 222 10.24 -8.67 -15.73
N MET A 223 10.15 -8.04 -14.55
CA MET A 223 9.29 -8.54 -13.48
C MET A 223 7.79 -8.40 -13.76
N ASN A 224 7.41 -7.75 -14.86
CA ASN A 224 6.01 -7.72 -15.31
C ASN A 224 5.54 -9.03 -15.95
N ASP A 225 6.44 -9.94 -16.31
CA ASP A 225 6.17 -11.17 -17.08
C ASP A 225 5.23 -12.18 -16.38
N MET A 226 5.23 -12.19 -15.04
CA MET A 226 4.48 -13.14 -14.22
C MET A 226 3.46 -12.45 -13.29
N GLN A 227 3.10 -11.20 -13.57
CA GLN A 227 2.00 -10.53 -12.86
C GLN A 227 0.67 -11.23 -13.18
N THR A 228 -0.17 -11.37 -12.15
CA THR A 228 -1.47 -12.02 -12.30
C THR A 228 -2.40 -11.20 -13.21
N ASP A 229 -3.07 -11.87 -14.12
CA ASP A 229 -4.10 -11.26 -14.96
C ASP A 229 -5.36 -10.98 -14.13
N ILE A 230 -5.97 -9.80 -14.32
CA ILE A 230 -7.17 -9.41 -13.56
C ILE A 230 -8.38 -10.31 -13.85
N ALA A 231 -8.48 -10.87 -15.06
CA ALA A 231 -9.52 -11.86 -15.39
C ALA A 231 -9.31 -13.18 -14.60
N GLU A 232 -8.06 -13.58 -14.35
CA GLU A 232 -7.74 -14.70 -13.47
C GLU A 232 -8.13 -14.39 -12.02
N VAL A 233 -7.83 -13.20 -11.54
CA VAL A 233 -8.20 -12.74 -10.19
C VAL A 233 -9.71 -12.82 -9.98
N ALA A 234 -10.51 -12.31 -10.92
CA ALA A 234 -11.97 -12.37 -10.84
C ALA A 234 -12.46 -13.83 -10.73
N ARG A 235 -11.94 -14.73 -11.57
CA ARG A 235 -12.27 -16.17 -11.52
C ARG A 235 -11.89 -16.83 -10.20
N VAL A 236 -10.75 -16.46 -9.62
CA VAL A 236 -10.31 -16.99 -8.32
C VAL A 236 -11.25 -16.54 -7.20
N VAL A 237 -11.72 -15.30 -7.23
CA VAL A 237 -12.71 -14.79 -6.25
C VAL A 237 -14.05 -15.50 -6.43
N GLU A 238 -14.56 -15.64 -7.66
CA GLU A 238 -15.81 -16.35 -7.96
C GLU A 238 -15.77 -17.81 -7.50
N ALA A 239 -14.64 -18.48 -7.62
CA ALA A 239 -14.44 -19.86 -7.15
C ALA A 239 -14.58 -20.00 -5.61
N GLN A 240 -14.54 -18.89 -4.86
CA GLN A 240 -14.81 -18.87 -3.41
C GLN A 240 -16.29 -18.59 -3.09
N ASN A 241 -17.18 -18.58 -4.08
CA ASN A 241 -18.61 -18.20 -3.96
C ASN A 241 -18.80 -16.75 -3.45
N VAL A 242 -17.90 -15.85 -3.79
CA VAL A 242 -17.92 -14.43 -3.47
C VAL A 242 -17.98 -13.61 -4.75
N ILE A 243 -18.60 -12.44 -4.71
CA ILE A 243 -18.80 -11.61 -5.89
C ILE A 243 -17.56 -10.71 -6.12
N PRO A 244 -16.78 -10.91 -7.20
CA PRO A 244 -15.71 -10.00 -7.55
C PRO A 244 -16.26 -8.71 -8.12
N ILE A 245 -15.67 -7.59 -7.71
CA ILE A 245 -15.96 -6.25 -8.21
C ILE A 245 -14.66 -5.68 -8.76
N ILE A 246 -14.52 -5.63 -10.07
CA ILE A 246 -13.36 -5.04 -10.74
C ILE A 246 -13.69 -3.61 -11.10
N LEU A 247 -12.99 -2.68 -10.47
CA LEU A 247 -13.17 -1.25 -10.69
C LEU A 247 -12.01 -0.69 -11.50
N TYR A 248 -12.33 0.14 -12.47
CA TYR A 248 -11.37 0.95 -13.21
C TYR A 248 -11.44 2.41 -12.71
N PRO A 249 -10.39 3.24 -12.83
CA PRO A 249 -10.42 4.64 -12.39
C PRO A 249 -11.68 5.40 -12.82
N ASN A 250 -12.32 6.05 -11.87
CA ASN A 250 -13.63 6.71 -11.89
C ASN A 250 -14.87 5.80 -11.78
N ASP A 251 -14.72 4.47 -11.79
CA ASP A 251 -15.86 3.60 -11.50
C ASP A 251 -16.32 3.77 -10.05
N ILE A 252 -17.65 3.67 -9.86
CA ILE A 252 -18.32 3.78 -8.55
C ILE A 252 -19.02 2.46 -8.24
N PHE A 253 -18.74 1.91 -7.08
CA PHE A 253 -19.37 0.71 -6.56
C PHE A 253 -20.43 1.08 -5.50
N THR A 254 -21.65 0.61 -5.71
CA THR A 254 -22.82 0.90 -4.86
C THR A 254 -23.29 -0.29 -4.03
N PHE A 255 -22.43 -1.27 -3.80
CA PHE A 255 -22.72 -2.55 -3.12
C PHE A 255 -23.75 -3.40 -3.85
N GLU A 256 -23.74 -3.32 -5.16
CA GLU A 256 -24.53 -4.15 -6.07
C GLU A 256 -23.60 -4.90 -7.03
N ARG A 257 -24.06 -6.01 -7.60
CA ARG A 257 -23.27 -6.76 -8.59
C ARG A 257 -23.07 -5.89 -9.84
N VAL A 258 -21.83 -5.83 -10.32
CA VAL A 258 -21.44 -5.12 -11.55
C VAL A 258 -21.01 -6.11 -12.64
N ASP A 259 -21.09 -5.67 -13.89
CA ASP A 259 -20.46 -6.36 -15.01
C ASP A 259 -18.97 -5.96 -15.07
N ASN A 260 -18.09 -6.90 -14.74
CA ASN A 260 -16.65 -6.70 -14.71
C ASN A 260 -15.99 -6.65 -16.10
N THR A 261 -16.72 -7.01 -17.17
CA THR A 261 -16.15 -7.25 -18.52
C THR A 261 -15.42 -6.01 -19.06
N THR A 262 -16.03 -4.85 -18.92
CA THR A 262 -15.45 -3.58 -19.42
C THR A 262 -14.18 -3.19 -18.66
N ALA A 263 -14.20 -3.27 -17.33
CA ALA A 263 -13.03 -2.94 -16.51
C ALA A 263 -11.86 -3.90 -16.78
N ILE A 264 -12.14 -5.20 -16.87
CA ILE A 264 -11.14 -6.22 -17.21
C ILE A 264 -10.51 -5.92 -18.57
N ALA A 265 -11.31 -5.68 -19.62
CA ALA A 265 -10.81 -5.40 -20.95
C ALA A 265 -9.92 -4.15 -21.00
N ARG A 266 -10.26 -3.09 -20.24
CA ARG A 266 -9.46 -1.87 -20.13
C ARG A 266 -8.09 -2.16 -19.49
N TYR A 267 -8.04 -2.92 -18.39
CA TYR A 267 -6.77 -3.29 -17.75
C TYR A 267 -5.91 -4.19 -18.63
N GLU A 268 -6.50 -5.13 -19.37
CA GLU A 268 -5.77 -5.96 -20.33
C GLU A 268 -5.16 -5.11 -21.44
N ASP A 269 -5.88 -4.10 -21.92
CA ASP A 269 -5.38 -3.17 -22.94
C ASP A 269 -4.26 -2.27 -22.41
N ASP A 270 -4.38 -1.78 -21.18
CA ASP A 270 -3.33 -0.96 -20.58
C ASP A 270 -2.07 -1.81 -20.34
N ARG A 271 -2.22 -3.05 -19.88
CA ARG A 271 -1.09 -3.96 -19.69
C ARG A 271 -0.35 -4.28 -21.00
N LYS A 272 -1.03 -4.33 -22.14
CA LYS A 272 -0.39 -4.49 -23.46
C LYS A 272 0.43 -3.26 -23.88
N LYS A 273 0.15 -2.08 -23.32
CA LYS A 273 0.80 -0.81 -23.68
C LYS A 273 1.99 -0.45 -22.80
N ILE A 274 2.21 -1.16 -21.68
CA ILE A 274 3.33 -0.87 -20.80
C ILE A 274 4.66 -1.03 -21.52
N LYS A 275 5.58 -0.15 -21.19
CA LYS A 275 6.97 -0.15 -21.66
C LYS A 275 7.85 0.45 -20.58
N PRO A 276 9.14 0.13 -20.54
CA PRO A 276 10.04 0.83 -19.63
C PRO A 276 10.08 2.31 -19.98
N ILE A 277 9.87 3.17 -18.98
CA ILE A 277 9.89 4.63 -19.13
C ILE A 277 11.03 5.27 -18.36
N HIS A 278 11.59 4.57 -17.39
CA HIS A 278 12.74 5.01 -16.61
C HIS A 278 13.97 4.20 -17.00
N ASN A 279 15.05 4.90 -17.32
CA ASN A 279 16.31 4.30 -17.73
C ASN A 279 17.33 4.37 -16.60
N ALA A 280 18.26 3.41 -16.60
CA ALA A 280 19.39 3.46 -15.70
C ALA A 280 20.17 4.77 -15.91
N VAL A 281 20.36 5.51 -14.83
CA VAL A 281 21.25 6.68 -14.84
C VAL A 281 22.68 6.15 -14.80
N SER A 282 23.56 6.70 -15.67
CA SER A 282 24.96 6.39 -15.59
C SER A 282 25.51 6.87 -14.24
N VAL A 283 25.98 5.93 -13.44
CA VAL A 283 26.51 6.24 -12.13
C VAL A 283 27.93 6.79 -12.30
N ASP A 284 28.21 7.99 -11.81
CA ASP A 284 29.56 8.49 -11.69
C ASP A 284 30.23 7.82 -10.47
N PHE A 285 30.99 6.77 -10.76
CA PHE A 285 31.73 6.03 -9.73
C PHE A 285 32.70 6.92 -8.97
N THR A 286 33.23 7.99 -9.60
CA THR A 286 34.12 8.96 -8.95
C THR A 286 33.40 9.68 -7.80
N GLU A 287 32.15 10.07 -7.98
CA GLU A 287 31.35 10.72 -6.96
C GLU A 287 31.03 9.76 -5.81
N ILE A 288 30.79 8.49 -6.10
CA ILE A 288 30.58 7.44 -5.10
C ILE A 288 31.86 7.22 -4.28
N GLU A 289 33.02 7.10 -4.94
CA GLU A 289 34.32 6.94 -4.29
C GLU A 289 34.62 8.12 -3.35
N LEU A 290 34.46 9.36 -3.84
CA LEU A 290 34.63 10.55 -3.02
C LEU A 290 33.64 10.63 -1.85
N SER A 291 32.43 10.12 -2.01
CA SER A 291 31.44 10.07 -0.94
C SER A 291 31.77 9.00 0.09
N ALA A 292 32.25 7.84 -0.36
CA ALA A 292 32.73 6.76 0.50
C ALA A 292 33.99 7.20 1.29
N GLU A 293 34.95 7.88 0.63
CA GLU A 293 36.13 8.43 1.31
C GLU A 293 35.75 9.48 2.38
N ARG A 294 34.81 10.38 2.07
CA ARG A 294 34.30 11.36 3.06
C ARG A 294 33.66 10.69 4.25
N TYR A 295 32.89 9.62 4.01
CA TYR A 295 32.26 8.83 5.07
C TYR A 295 33.29 8.09 5.92
N LEU A 296 34.24 7.39 5.29
CA LEU A 296 35.33 6.70 5.97
C LEU A 296 36.19 7.67 6.81
N ASN A 297 36.51 8.85 6.26
CA ASN A 297 37.26 9.87 6.98
C ASN A 297 36.48 10.41 8.21
N ARG A 298 35.14 10.50 8.15
CA ARG A 298 34.30 10.84 9.31
C ARG A 298 34.33 9.72 10.36
N LEU A 299 34.24 8.47 9.93
CA LEU A 299 34.33 7.32 10.84
C LEU A 299 35.68 7.26 11.52
N VAL A 300 36.80 7.44 10.79
CA VAL A 300 38.15 7.47 11.36
C VAL A 300 38.29 8.60 12.37
N LYS A 301 37.80 9.83 12.07
CA LYS A 301 37.80 10.94 13.02
C LYS A 301 36.93 10.68 14.26
N PHE A 302 35.84 9.97 14.12
CA PHE A 302 34.97 9.58 15.24
C PHE A 302 35.65 8.53 16.11
N HIS A 303 36.31 7.56 15.48
CA HIS A 303 36.95 6.43 16.16
C HIS A 303 38.32 6.73 16.79
N THR A 304 39.02 7.78 16.37
CA THR A 304 40.22 8.25 17.09
C THR A 304 39.92 8.75 18.51
N ARG A 305 38.63 9.08 18.82
CA ARG A 305 38.19 9.41 20.19
C ARG A 305 37.90 8.17 21.05
N PHE A 306 37.59 7.00 20.46
CA PHE A 306 37.20 5.77 21.16
C PHE A 306 38.09 4.58 20.88
N GLY A 307 39.11 4.74 20.08
CA GLY A 307 40.09 3.71 19.72
C GLY A 307 39.55 2.67 18.75
N ILE A 308 40.24 2.50 17.62
CA ILE A 308 39.96 1.47 16.61
C ILE A 308 39.87 0.06 17.25
N TYR A 309 40.59 -0.16 18.33
CA TYR A 309 40.59 -1.39 19.12
C TYR A 309 39.21 -1.70 19.76
N PHE A 310 38.45 -0.68 20.18
CA PHE A 310 37.11 -0.89 20.76
C PHE A 310 36.10 -1.36 19.71
N VAL A 311 36.18 -0.82 18.50
CA VAL A 311 35.32 -1.23 17.39
C VAL A 311 35.69 -2.64 16.89
N LEU A 312 36.98 -2.94 16.83
CA LEU A 312 37.47 -4.28 16.52
C LEU A 312 37.06 -5.29 17.60
N LEU A 313 37.07 -4.89 18.86
CA LEU A 313 36.62 -5.71 19.98
C LEU A 313 35.11 -5.97 19.91
N LEU A 314 34.31 -4.95 19.66
CA LEU A 314 32.88 -5.09 19.46
C LEU A 314 32.52 -5.94 18.24
N SER A 315 33.22 -5.76 17.14
CA SER A 315 33.09 -6.60 15.95
C SER A 315 33.43 -8.06 16.21
N LYS A 316 34.46 -8.29 17.01
CA LYS A 316 34.88 -9.65 17.40
C LYS A 316 33.89 -10.30 18.38
N LEU A 317 33.37 -9.53 19.34
CA LEU A 317 32.30 -9.96 20.24
C LEU A 317 31.01 -10.24 19.46
N TYR A 318 30.62 -9.40 18.49
CA TYR A 318 29.45 -9.62 17.65
C TYR A 318 29.59 -10.90 16.79
N ARG A 319 30.77 -11.16 16.22
CA ARG A 319 31.06 -12.41 15.50
C ARG A 319 31.06 -13.64 16.40
N THR A 320 31.42 -13.49 17.68
CA THR A 320 31.53 -14.61 18.63
C THR A 320 30.22 -14.95 19.29
N PHE A 321 29.37 -13.95 19.55
CA PHE A 321 28.09 -14.09 20.26
C PHE A 321 26.85 -13.84 19.39
N GLY A 322 27.01 -13.18 18.26
CA GLY A 322 25.96 -12.94 17.28
C GLY A 322 25.87 -14.11 16.31
N LYS A 323 25.30 -15.22 16.70
CA LYS A 323 24.72 -16.15 15.74
C LYS A 323 23.41 -15.47 15.25
N VAL A 324 23.53 -14.79 14.11
CA VAL A 324 22.36 -14.44 13.32
C VAL A 324 21.90 -15.74 12.67
N PRO A 325 20.60 -16.10 12.79
CA PRO A 325 20.05 -17.28 12.12
C PRO A 325 20.08 -17.14 10.61
#